data_c63fc7943d103922028adb3d5fba6014
#
_entry.id   c63fc7943d103922028adb3d5fba6014
#
_cell.length_a   1.000
_cell.length_b   1.000
_cell.length_c   1.000
_cell.angle_alpha   90.00
_cell.angle_beta   90.00
_cell.angle_gamma   90.00
#
_symmetry.space_group_name_H-M   'P 1'
#
loop_
_entity.id
_entity.type
_entity.pdbx_description
1 polymer ?
#
loop_
_entity_poly.entity_id
_entity_poly.type
_entity_poly.pdbx_seq_one_letter_code
_entity_poly.pdbx_strand_id
1 'polypeptide(L)'
;VGETRKASKEDLQKESLVRFKNAVRHGTTTIEIKSGYGLEKETEIKQLKVANWLGTLGLADTVVTYMGAHAIPDDMDRYTYVASVLKNLEELRELAEFCDVFCEEGVFTEEESRTILEAARNAGFGLKIHADEFGDTGGGKLAAELRVISADHLAGSTLETIQALRDSGVIGVLLPGTPLAILSDHFAPARKMIANNLPIAIATDCNPNCYTESMQLIQQLAVFRMGMTPAESLVASTINAALAIGKTDRGCIAEGWKADLLICDIPDYRHLTYHFGINHVETVIIDGKVIDA
;
A
#
# COMPACT_ATOMS: atom_id res chain seq x y z
N VAL A 1 16.69 -2.88 7.74
CA VAL A 1 16.79 -1.92 8.87
C VAL A 1 18.20 -1.36 8.96
N GLY A 2 19.22 -2.16 9.23
CA GLY A 2 20.60 -1.67 9.46
C GLY A 2 21.16 -0.78 8.34
N GLU A 3 20.94 -1.13 7.08
CA GLU A 3 21.40 -0.32 5.94
C GLU A 3 20.59 0.99 5.81
N THR A 4 19.30 0.97 6.09
CA THR A 4 18.45 2.18 6.09
C THR A 4 18.88 3.17 7.18
N ARG A 5 19.24 2.67 8.36
CA ARG A 5 19.78 3.51 9.47
C ARG A 5 21.08 4.20 9.06
N LYS A 6 22.01 3.47 8.41
CA LYS A 6 23.31 3.98 7.98
C LYS A 6 23.25 4.94 6.79
N ALA A 7 22.28 4.74 5.87
CA ALA A 7 22.16 5.52 4.66
C ALA A 7 21.90 7.00 4.97
N SER A 8 22.58 7.89 4.24
CA SER A 8 22.28 9.32 4.29
C SER A 8 20.90 9.60 3.68
N LYS A 9 20.35 10.78 3.92
CA LYS A 9 19.11 11.22 3.28
C LYS A 9 19.28 11.27 1.76
N GLU A 10 20.41 11.71 1.30
CA GLU A 10 20.80 11.82 -0.12
C GLU A 10 20.87 10.44 -0.80
N ASP A 11 21.42 9.44 -0.11
CA ASP A 11 21.44 8.06 -0.60
C ASP A 11 20.03 7.51 -0.75
N LEU A 12 19.17 7.69 0.28
CA LEU A 12 17.78 7.27 0.22
C LEU A 12 17.00 8.01 -0.89
N GLN A 13 17.24 9.30 -1.09
CA GLN A 13 16.62 10.06 -2.19
C GLN A 13 17.03 9.49 -3.55
N LYS A 14 18.33 9.24 -3.76
CA LYS A 14 18.86 8.69 -5.02
C LYS A 14 18.26 7.32 -5.34
N GLU A 15 18.28 6.41 -4.37
CA GLU A 15 17.76 5.05 -4.54
C GLU A 15 16.23 5.03 -4.74
N SER A 16 15.50 5.85 -3.97
CA SER A 16 14.04 5.93 -4.09
C SER A 16 13.61 6.58 -5.40
N LEU A 17 14.35 7.57 -5.91
CA LEU A 17 14.04 8.22 -7.19
C LEU A 17 14.07 7.24 -8.36
N VAL A 18 15.00 6.29 -8.37
CA VAL A 18 15.06 5.27 -9.43
C VAL A 18 13.79 4.43 -9.45
N ARG A 19 13.38 3.92 -8.28
CA ARG A 19 12.14 3.12 -8.14
C ARG A 19 10.89 3.94 -8.45
N PHE A 20 10.85 5.18 -7.97
CA PHE A 20 9.75 6.10 -8.24
C PHE A 20 9.55 6.34 -9.74
N LYS A 21 10.63 6.63 -10.46
CA LYS A 21 10.61 6.79 -11.93
C LYS A 21 10.18 5.50 -12.63
N ASN A 22 10.66 4.35 -12.18
CA ASN A 22 10.24 3.07 -12.77
C ASN A 22 8.75 2.82 -12.57
N ALA A 23 8.19 3.10 -11.38
CA ALA A 23 6.75 2.99 -11.15
C ALA A 23 5.95 3.91 -12.09
N VAL A 24 6.40 5.15 -12.28
CA VAL A 24 5.78 6.10 -13.23
C VAL A 24 5.84 5.56 -14.66
N ARG A 25 6.99 5.06 -15.12
CA ARG A 25 7.14 4.45 -16.45
C ARG A 25 6.22 3.25 -16.67
N HIS A 26 5.84 2.54 -15.59
CA HIS A 26 4.86 1.46 -15.64
C HIS A 26 3.41 1.92 -15.42
N GLY A 27 3.18 3.24 -15.40
CA GLY A 27 1.85 3.84 -15.41
C GLY A 27 1.30 4.22 -14.03
N THR A 28 2.10 4.24 -12.98
CA THR A 28 1.63 4.68 -11.66
C THR A 28 1.68 6.20 -11.55
N THR A 29 0.53 6.83 -11.32
CA THR A 29 0.37 8.29 -11.23
C THR A 29 0.20 8.80 -9.80
N THR A 30 -0.18 7.92 -8.88
CA THR A 30 -0.24 8.20 -7.43
C THR A 30 0.35 7.03 -6.66
N ILE A 31 1.29 7.30 -5.75
CA ILE A 31 2.05 6.27 -5.03
C ILE A 31 1.90 6.50 -3.52
N GLU A 32 1.42 5.50 -2.81
CA GLU A 32 1.58 5.45 -1.37
C GLU A 32 3.00 4.99 -1.02
N ILE A 33 3.66 5.72 -0.14
CA ILE A 33 5.01 5.41 0.35
C ILE A 33 4.95 5.24 1.86
N LYS A 34 5.26 4.03 2.34
CA LYS A 34 5.28 3.70 3.76
C LYS A 34 6.71 3.75 4.30
N SER A 35 6.89 4.23 5.53
CA SER A 35 8.14 4.06 6.30
C SER A 35 8.20 2.65 6.93
N GLY A 36 8.94 2.44 8.00
CA GLY A 36 8.94 1.16 8.73
C GLY A 36 10.20 0.32 8.56
N TYR A 37 11.22 0.86 7.92
CA TYR A 37 12.53 0.21 7.76
C TYR A 37 13.64 0.88 8.57
N GLY A 38 13.30 1.88 9.40
CA GLY A 38 14.23 2.48 10.38
C GLY A 38 14.07 1.85 11.75
N LEU A 39 12.84 1.69 12.18
CA LEU A 39 12.44 1.19 13.51
C LEU A 39 13.11 2.00 14.64
N GLU A 40 13.39 3.25 14.37
CA GLU A 40 13.84 4.29 15.29
C GLU A 40 13.41 5.67 14.76
N LYS A 41 13.15 6.61 15.67
CA LYS A 41 12.54 7.90 15.35
C LYS A 41 13.26 8.66 14.25
N GLU A 42 14.56 8.82 14.35
CA GLU A 42 15.38 9.62 13.44
C GLU A 42 15.34 9.07 12.02
N THR A 43 15.41 7.75 11.88
CA THR A 43 15.38 7.09 10.58
C THR A 43 13.98 7.04 9.99
N GLU A 44 12.93 6.86 10.80
CA GLU A 44 11.55 6.99 10.33
C GLU A 44 11.27 8.41 9.80
N ILE A 45 11.67 9.46 10.53
CA ILE A 45 11.59 10.86 10.05
C ILE A 45 12.35 11.04 8.74
N LYS A 46 13.54 10.45 8.62
CA LYS A 46 14.36 10.52 7.40
C LYS A 46 13.62 9.91 6.21
N GLN A 47 13.01 8.73 6.36
CA GLN A 47 12.23 8.07 5.32
C GLN A 47 11.00 8.89 4.92
N LEU A 48 10.21 9.37 5.88
CA LEU A 48 9.03 10.21 5.63
C LEU A 48 9.39 11.52 4.90
N LYS A 49 10.51 12.15 5.25
CA LYS A 49 11.01 13.33 4.54
C LYS A 49 11.43 13.03 3.11
N VAL A 50 12.00 11.85 2.84
CA VAL A 50 12.32 11.41 1.48
C VAL A 50 11.05 11.14 0.69
N ALA A 51 10.04 10.48 1.28
CA ALA A 51 8.75 10.24 0.65
C ALA A 51 8.04 11.56 0.27
N ASN A 52 8.00 12.53 1.18
CA ASN A 52 7.46 13.87 0.89
C ASN A 52 8.24 14.59 -0.23
N TRP A 53 9.58 14.49 -0.20
CA TRP A 53 10.41 15.10 -1.26
C TRP A 53 10.09 14.52 -2.65
N LEU A 54 9.86 13.22 -2.77
CA LEU A 54 9.48 12.60 -4.05
C LEU A 54 8.20 13.23 -4.62
N GLY A 55 7.21 13.52 -3.79
CA GLY A 55 5.98 14.20 -4.20
C GLY A 55 6.19 15.62 -4.72
N THR A 56 7.30 16.29 -4.35
CA THR A 56 7.61 17.63 -4.87
C THR A 56 8.18 17.65 -6.28
N LEU A 57 8.52 16.47 -6.84
CA LEU A 57 9.19 16.40 -8.15
C LEU A 57 8.23 16.54 -9.33
N GLY A 58 6.92 16.48 -9.11
CA GLY A 58 5.91 16.59 -10.17
C GLY A 58 5.87 15.40 -11.14
N LEU A 59 6.46 14.26 -10.75
CA LEU A 59 6.49 13.03 -11.56
C LEU A 59 5.33 12.09 -11.24
N ALA A 60 4.80 12.12 -10.02
CA ALA A 60 3.59 11.47 -9.55
C ALA A 60 3.19 12.09 -8.21
N ASP A 61 1.92 11.96 -7.83
CA ASP A 61 1.48 12.32 -6.48
C ASP A 61 1.96 11.28 -5.47
N THR A 62 2.24 11.71 -4.25
CA THR A 62 2.58 10.81 -3.14
C THR A 62 1.57 10.92 -2.01
N VAL A 63 1.29 9.79 -1.39
CA VAL A 63 0.60 9.68 -0.10
C VAL A 63 1.58 9.05 0.88
N VAL A 64 1.84 9.71 1.99
CA VAL A 64 2.87 9.28 2.93
C VAL A 64 2.22 8.61 4.13
N THR A 65 2.68 7.40 4.46
CA THR A 65 2.19 6.58 5.56
C THR A 65 3.32 6.28 6.55
N TYR A 66 3.10 6.62 7.81
CA TYR A 66 3.99 6.20 8.90
C TYR A 66 3.69 4.76 9.28
N MET A 67 4.70 3.90 9.26
CA MET A 67 4.61 2.49 9.60
C MET A 67 5.72 2.07 10.58
N GLY A 68 5.97 2.85 11.64
CA GLY A 68 6.95 2.46 12.67
C GLY A 68 6.59 1.14 13.35
N ALA A 69 5.31 0.79 13.41
CA ALA A 69 4.85 -0.52 13.91
C ALA A 69 4.91 -1.61 12.81
N HIS A 70 6.07 -1.74 12.13
CA HIS A 70 6.31 -2.74 11.09
C HIS A 70 7.01 -4.00 11.62
N ALA A 71 7.94 -3.84 12.54
CA ALA A 71 8.62 -4.95 13.23
C ALA A 71 9.14 -4.46 14.58
N ILE A 72 9.46 -5.40 15.47
CA ILE A 72 10.19 -5.08 16.70
C ILE A 72 11.67 -5.17 16.39
N PRO A 73 12.46 -4.10 16.62
CA PRO A 73 13.89 -4.13 16.36
C PRO A 73 14.64 -5.01 17.38
N ASP A 74 15.69 -5.69 16.95
CA ASP A 74 16.48 -6.62 17.79
C ASP A 74 17.17 -5.93 18.98
N ASP A 75 17.38 -4.62 18.88
CA ASP A 75 18.10 -3.81 19.86
C ASP A 75 17.18 -3.18 20.94
N MET A 76 15.89 -3.50 20.93
CA MET A 76 14.93 -2.97 21.89
C MET A 76 13.87 -4.02 22.29
N ASP A 77 13.48 -4.04 23.57
CA ASP A 77 12.36 -4.88 23.98
C ASP A 77 11.01 -4.35 23.47
N ARG A 78 10.07 -5.25 23.29
CA ARG A 78 8.73 -4.99 22.73
C ARG A 78 7.99 -3.84 23.44
N TYR A 79 7.97 -3.86 24.77
CA TYR A 79 7.23 -2.86 25.55
C TYR A 79 7.79 -1.45 25.34
N THR A 80 9.12 -1.33 25.46
CA THR A 80 9.84 -0.08 25.22
C THR A 80 9.64 0.42 23.79
N TYR A 81 9.64 -0.50 22.81
CA TYR A 81 9.43 -0.14 21.41
C TYR A 81 8.03 0.39 21.15
N VAL A 82 6.97 -0.31 21.61
CA VAL A 82 5.57 0.15 21.48
C VAL A 82 5.40 1.53 22.13
N ALA A 83 5.96 1.72 23.33
CA ALA A 83 5.92 3.03 24.01
C ALA A 83 6.62 4.13 23.19
N SER A 84 7.72 3.80 22.50
CA SER A 84 8.42 4.74 21.62
C SER A 84 7.60 5.10 20.38
N VAL A 85 6.92 4.15 19.76
CA VAL A 85 6.00 4.39 18.63
C VAL A 85 4.90 5.35 19.05
N LEU A 86 4.22 5.08 20.17
CA LEU A 86 3.16 5.93 20.71
C LEU A 86 3.61 7.36 20.97
N LYS A 87 4.79 7.54 21.59
CA LYS A 87 5.36 8.84 21.94
C LYS A 87 5.63 9.72 20.72
N ASN A 88 5.92 9.13 19.57
CA ASN A 88 6.36 9.86 18.39
C ASN A 88 5.21 10.28 17.47
N LEU A 89 3.98 9.79 17.68
CA LEU A 89 2.86 9.98 16.76
C LEU A 89 2.55 11.46 16.49
N GLU A 90 2.47 12.30 17.52
CA GLU A 90 2.12 13.72 17.35
C GLU A 90 3.10 14.46 16.43
N GLU A 91 4.41 14.21 16.59
CA GLU A 91 5.43 14.85 15.77
C GLU A 91 5.41 14.30 14.32
N LEU A 92 5.19 13.01 14.17
CA LEU A 92 5.21 12.36 12.85
C LEU A 92 3.95 12.66 12.02
N ARG A 93 2.86 13.12 12.65
CA ARG A 93 1.63 13.52 11.95
C ARG A 93 1.87 14.62 10.93
N GLU A 94 2.82 15.53 11.18
CA GLU A 94 3.19 16.59 10.24
C GLU A 94 3.88 16.05 8.97
N LEU A 95 4.36 14.81 9.00
CA LEU A 95 5.10 14.19 7.91
C LEU A 95 4.33 13.11 7.17
N ALA A 96 3.20 12.62 7.70
CA ALA A 96 2.45 11.52 7.12
C ALA A 96 0.94 11.70 7.27
N GLU A 97 0.18 11.29 6.27
CA GLU A 97 -1.29 11.33 6.25
C GLU A 97 -1.89 10.16 7.03
N PHE A 98 -1.24 8.99 6.97
CA PHE A 98 -1.72 7.74 7.55
C PHE A 98 -0.73 7.15 8.54
N CYS A 99 -1.26 6.34 9.46
CA CYS A 99 -0.50 5.42 10.29
C CYS A 99 -0.93 3.99 10.00
N ASP A 100 0.04 3.10 9.88
CA ASP A 100 -0.14 1.68 9.55
C ASP A 100 0.56 0.80 10.60
N VAL A 101 -0.01 -0.36 10.88
CA VAL A 101 0.52 -1.34 11.83
C VAL A 101 0.52 -2.72 11.20
N PHE A 102 1.58 -3.50 11.40
CA PHE A 102 1.63 -4.90 10.99
C PHE A 102 1.07 -5.81 12.10
N CYS A 103 -0.23 -6.08 12.02
CA CYS A 103 -0.94 -6.94 12.96
C CYS A 103 -0.85 -8.41 12.49
N GLU A 104 0.14 -9.14 12.98
CA GLU A 104 0.38 -10.52 12.60
C GLU A 104 1.04 -11.30 13.75
N GLU A 105 0.92 -12.64 13.75
CA GLU A 105 1.57 -13.49 14.73
C GLU A 105 3.10 -13.29 14.72
N GLY A 106 3.67 -13.06 15.90
CA GLY A 106 5.11 -12.80 16.04
C GLY A 106 5.53 -11.36 15.75
N VAL A 107 4.64 -10.50 15.22
CA VAL A 107 4.91 -9.07 14.95
C VAL A 107 4.19 -8.19 15.98
N PHE A 108 3.05 -7.58 15.69
CA PHE A 108 2.25 -6.87 16.68
C PHE A 108 0.94 -7.64 16.94
N THR A 109 0.59 -7.78 18.21
CA THR A 109 -0.67 -8.39 18.63
C THR A 109 -1.86 -7.48 18.29
N GLU A 110 -3.07 -8.04 18.26
CA GLU A 110 -4.30 -7.25 18.09
C GLU A 110 -4.40 -6.12 19.11
N GLU A 111 -4.08 -6.39 20.40
CA GLU A 111 -4.15 -5.40 21.48
C GLU A 111 -3.14 -4.25 21.30
N GLU A 112 -1.90 -4.57 20.92
CA GLU A 112 -0.87 -3.57 20.62
C GLU A 112 -1.26 -2.75 19.38
N SER A 113 -1.75 -3.42 18.33
CA SER A 113 -2.21 -2.77 17.09
C SER A 113 -3.38 -1.84 17.36
N ARG A 114 -4.36 -2.24 18.16
CA ARG A 114 -5.47 -1.42 18.61
C ARG A 114 -4.98 -0.18 19.36
N THR A 115 -4.10 -0.36 20.32
CA THR A 115 -3.54 0.73 21.12
C THR A 115 -2.84 1.76 20.25
N ILE A 116 -2.00 1.30 19.30
CA ILE A 116 -1.25 2.18 18.39
C ILE A 116 -2.20 2.92 17.44
N LEU A 117 -3.16 2.21 16.83
CA LEU A 117 -4.09 2.81 15.86
C LEU A 117 -5.06 3.79 16.52
N GLU A 118 -5.56 3.51 17.72
CA GLU A 118 -6.38 4.46 18.47
C GLU A 118 -5.61 5.72 18.86
N ALA A 119 -4.35 5.57 19.29
CA ALA A 119 -3.47 6.70 19.56
C ALA A 119 -3.17 7.51 18.29
N ALA A 120 -2.91 6.83 17.17
CA ALA A 120 -2.71 7.48 15.87
C ALA A 120 -3.95 8.27 15.42
N ARG A 121 -5.15 7.71 15.61
CA ARG A 121 -6.42 8.44 15.36
C ARG A 121 -6.52 9.71 16.19
N ASN A 122 -6.20 9.61 17.48
CA ASN A 122 -6.24 10.77 18.39
C ASN A 122 -5.21 11.85 18.01
N ALA A 123 -4.08 11.44 17.41
CA ALA A 123 -3.08 12.34 16.82
C ALA A 123 -3.49 12.88 15.44
N GLY A 124 -4.63 12.44 14.87
CA GLY A 124 -5.19 12.94 13.61
C GLY A 124 -4.78 12.20 12.35
N PHE A 125 -4.13 11.02 12.46
CA PHE A 125 -3.85 10.17 11.31
C PHE A 125 -5.11 9.49 10.77
N GLY A 126 -5.17 9.30 9.44
CA GLY A 126 -5.95 8.22 8.85
C GLY A 126 -5.33 6.86 9.22
N LEU A 127 -6.16 5.81 9.33
CA LEU A 127 -5.70 4.50 9.79
C LEU A 127 -5.63 3.49 8.66
N LYS A 128 -4.58 2.67 8.68
CA LYS A 128 -4.37 1.49 7.83
C LYS A 128 -3.85 0.33 8.67
N ILE A 129 -3.87 -0.87 8.13
CA ILE A 129 -3.37 -2.06 8.83
C ILE A 129 -2.92 -3.12 7.81
N HIS A 130 -1.76 -3.75 8.05
CA HIS A 130 -1.41 -5.04 7.46
C HIS A 130 -2.01 -6.12 8.33
N ALA A 131 -2.83 -6.99 7.76
CA ALA A 131 -3.64 -7.94 8.51
C ALA A 131 -3.81 -9.27 7.78
N ASP A 132 -3.85 -10.34 8.55
CA ASP A 132 -4.16 -11.68 8.09
C ASP A 132 -3.30 -12.10 6.87
N GLU A 133 -2.00 -11.74 6.85
CA GLU A 133 -1.10 -12.06 5.75
C GLU A 133 -0.80 -13.56 5.70
N PHE A 134 -0.51 -14.16 6.86
CA PHE A 134 -0.16 -15.58 6.96
C PHE A 134 -1.28 -16.43 7.54
N GLY A 135 -2.22 -15.83 8.30
CA GLY A 135 -3.35 -16.51 8.92
C GLY A 135 -4.42 -15.55 9.44
N ASP A 136 -5.54 -16.08 9.94
CA ASP A 136 -6.56 -15.27 10.63
C ASP A 136 -6.06 -14.95 12.05
N THR A 137 -5.45 -13.78 12.22
CA THR A 137 -4.87 -13.31 13.49
C THR A 137 -5.74 -12.28 14.20
N GLY A 138 -6.93 -12.00 13.67
CA GLY A 138 -7.85 -10.98 14.19
C GLY A 138 -7.60 -9.59 13.63
N GLY A 139 -6.51 -9.37 12.88
CA GLY A 139 -6.18 -8.07 12.29
C GLY A 139 -7.26 -7.53 11.36
N GLY A 140 -7.85 -8.38 10.52
CA GLY A 140 -8.94 -7.99 9.64
C GLY A 140 -10.23 -7.62 10.41
N LYS A 141 -10.53 -8.29 11.53
CA LYS A 141 -11.67 -7.91 12.42
C LYS A 141 -11.40 -6.58 13.11
N LEU A 142 -10.18 -6.38 13.60
CA LEU A 142 -9.73 -5.11 14.17
C LEU A 142 -9.85 -3.97 13.15
N ALA A 143 -9.46 -4.21 11.91
CA ALA A 143 -9.62 -3.25 10.81
C ALA A 143 -11.07 -2.79 10.67
N ALA A 144 -12.01 -3.74 10.68
CA ALA A 144 -13.44 -3.46 10.58
C ALA A 144 -13.96 -2.67 11.80
N GLU A 145 -13.59 -3.06 13.02
CA GLU A 145 -13.99 -2.39 14.26
C GLU A 145 -13.49 -0.95 14.31
N LEU A 146 -12.24 -0.74 13.94
CA LEU A 146 -11.63 0.58 13.89
C LEU A 146 -12.03 1.38 12.65
N ARG A 147 -12.74 0.78 11.69
CA ARG A 147 -13.09 1.43 10.42
C ARG A 147 -11.89 2.11 9.79
N VAL A 148 -10.79 1.36 9.65
CA VAL A 148 -9.61 1.86 8.95
C VAL A 148 -9.95 2.12 7.48
N ILE A 149 -9.15 2.92 6.78
CA ILE A 149 -9.43 3.20 5.37
C ILE A 149 -9.17 1.97 4.49
N SER A 150 -8.08 1.26 4.76
CA SER A 150 -7.73 0.02 4.07
C SER A 150 -7.06 -0.99 4.99
N ALA A 151 -7.24 -2.26 4.67
CA ALA A 151 -6.54 -3.38 5.27
C ALA A 151 -5.79 -4.13 4.17
N ASP A 152 -4.49 -4.32 4.37
CA ASP A 152 -3.56 -4.85 3.37
C ASP A 152 -3.34 -6.36 3.60
N HIS A 153 -3.03 -7.14 2.54
CA HIS A 153 -2.85 -8.60 2.43
C HIS A 153 -4.15 -9.41 2.48
N LEU A 154 -4.70 -9.67 3.64
CA LEU A 154 -5.97 -10.39 3.86
C LEU A 154 -5.99 -11.84 3.30
N ALA A 155 -4.85 -12.49 3.15
CA ALA A 155 -4.77 -13.84 2.58
C ALA A 155 -5.43 -14.89 3.49
N GLY A 156 -5.31 -14.73 4.82
CA GLY A 156 -5.91 -15.60 5.83
C GLY A 156 -7.34 -15.22 6.24
N SER A 157 -7.91 -14.15 5.69
CA SER A 157 -9.22 -13.65 6.14
C SER A 157 -10.37 -14.64 5.90
N THR A 158 -11.17 -14.85 6.96
CA THR A 158 -12.36 -15.69 6.94
C THR A 158 -13.55 -15.00 6.25
N LEU A 159 -14.60 -15.75 5.96
CA LEU A 159 -15.84 -15.15 5.43
C LEU A 159 -16.43 -14.10 6.38
N GLU A 160 -16.40 -14.37 7.68
CA GLU A 160 -16.87 -13.44 8.71
C GLU A 160 -16.08 -12.13 8.67
N THR A 161 -14.75 -12.21 8.58
CA THR A 161 -13.86 -11.05 8.46
C THR A 161 -14.14 -10.25 7.18
N ILE A 162 -14.31 -10.93 6.04
CA ILE A 162 -14.67 -10.29 4.75
C ILE A 162 -15.99 -9.50 4.86
N GLN A 163 -17.00 -10.08 5.52
CA GLN A 163 -18.29 -9.43 5.73
C GLN A 163 -18.18 -8.22 6.68
N ALA A 164 -17.42 -8.36 7.75
CA ALA A 164 -17.17 -7.25 8.69
C ALA A 164 -16.46 -6.06 8.02
N LEU A 165 -15.43 -6.32 7.20
CA LEU A 165 -14.72 -5.30 6.42
C LEU A 165 -15.67 -4.59 5.46
N ARG A 166 -16.49 -5.33 4.70
CA ARG A 166 -17.50 -4.75 3.82
C ARG A 166 -18.46 -3.84 4.58
N ASP A 167 -19.03 -4.33 5.68
CA ASP A 167 -20.07 -3.62 6.44
C ASP A 167 -19.51 -2.36 7.12
N SER A 168 -18.22 -2.32 7.42
CA SER A 168 -17.52 -1.16 7.97
C SER A 168 -17.01 -0.17 6.92
N GLY A 169 -17.06 -0.53 5.61
CA GLY A 169 -16.60 0.30 4.52
C GLY A 169 -15.09 0.31 4.32
N VAL A 170 -14.37 -0.67 4.88
CA VAL A 170 -12.92 -0.85 4.70
C VAL A 170 -12.65 -1.40 3.30
N ILE A 171 -11.57 -0.93 2.66
CA ILE A 171 -11.12 -1.45 1.37
C ILE A 171 -10.02 -2.49 1.61
N GLY A 172 -10.19 -3.69 1.05
CA GLY A 172 -9.13 -4.70 1.07
C GLY A 172 -8.08 -4.42 0.01
N VAL A 173 -6.82 -4.26 0.39
CA VAL A 173 -5.70 -4.09 -0.56
C VAL A 173 -4.97 -5.41 -0.71
N LEU A 174 -5.08 -6.03 -1.88
CA LEU A 174 -4.50 -7.35 -2.13
C LEU A 174 -3.14 -7.21 -2.82
N LEU A 175 -2.18 -8.00 -2.37
CA LEU A 175 -0.76 -7.85 -2.71
C LEU A 175 -0.21 -9.15 -3.35
N PRO A 176 -0.66 -9.53 -4.58
CA PRO A 176 -0.34 -10.82 -5.17
C PRO A 176 1.15 -11.00 -5.54
N GLY A 177 1.93 -9.93 -5.53
CA GLY A 177 3.37 -9.99 -5.72
C GLY A 177 4.10 -10.66 -4.56
N THR A 178 3.66 -10.40 -3.33
CA THR A 178 4.30 -10.90 -2.10
C THR A 178 4.29 -12.42 -2.00
N PRO A 179 3.14 -13.13 -2.07
CA PRO A 179 3.16 -14.59 -2.04
C PRO A 179 3.96 -15.21 -3.20
N LEU A 180 3.93 -14.62 -4.39
CA LEU A 180 4.78 -15.08 -5.49
C LEU A 180 6.26 -14.98 -5.13
N ALA A 181 6.70 -13.85 -4.60
CA ALA A 181 8.11 -13.58 -4.30
C ALA A 181 8.67 -14.47 -3.19
N ILE A 182 7.85 -14.81 -2.19
CA ILE A 182 8.23 -15.72 -1.09
C ILE A 182 7.91 -17.20 -1.38
N LEU A 183 7.54 -17.52 -2.63
CA LEU A 183 7.21 -18.88 -3.09
C LEU A 183 6.04 -19.52 -2.30
N SER A 184 5.07 -18.72 -1.90
CA SER A 184 3.85 -19.19 -1.25
C SER A 184 2.73 -19.39 -2.28
N ASP A 185 1.91 -20.42 -2.08
CA ASP A 185 0.66 -20.60 -2.82
C ASP A 185 -0.56 -19.99 -2.12
N HIS A 186 -0.34 -19.32 -0.98
CA HIS A 186 -1.39 -18.72 -0.18
C HIS A 186 -1.68 -17.28 -0.66
N PHE A 187 -2.62 -17.16 -1.60
CA PHE A 187 -3.10 -15.88 -2.13
C PHE A 187 -4.41 -15.46 -1.48
N ALA A 188 -4.63 -14.15 -1.35
CA ALA A 188 -5.88 -13.61 -0.84
C ALA A 188 -7.09 -14.12 -1.66
N PRO A 189 -8.21 -14.46 -1.01
CA PRO A 189 -9.39 -15.08 -1.66
C PRO A 189 -10.24 -14.03 -2.40
N ALA A 190 -9.68 -13.36 -3.42
CA ALA A 190 -10.30 -12.25 -4.14
C ALA A 190 -11.71 -12.59 -4.66
N ARG A 191 -11.94 -13.81 -5.18
CA ARG A 191 -13.26 -14.24 -5.64
C ARG A 191 -14.31 -14.25 -4.53
N LYS A 192 -13.93 -14.69 -3.32
CA LYS A 192 -14.84 -14.66 -2.16
C LYS A 192 -15.14 -13.21 -1.74
N MET A 193 -14.12 -12.34 -1.74
CA MET A 193 -14.25 -10.94 -1.39
C MET A 193 -15.19 -10.22 -2.36
N ILE A 194 -14.98 -10.37 -3.66
CA ILE A 194 -15.84 -9.77 -4.71
C ILE A 194 -17.28 -10.32 -4.62
N ALA A 195 -17.44 -11.64 -4.44
CA ALA A 195 -18.76 -12.26 -4.31
C ALA A 195 -19.53 -11.78 -3.06
N ASN A 196 -18.83 -11.27 -2.05
CA ASN A 196 -19.41 -10.67 -0.85
C ASN A 196 -19.46 -9.13 -0.91
N ASN A 197 -19.20 -8.52 -2.08
CA ASN A 197 -19.21 -7.07 -2.30
C ASN A 197 -18.22 -6.29 -1.44
N LEU A 198 -17.11 -6.90 -1.00
CA LEU A 198 -16.01 -6.16 -0.40
C LEU A 198 -15.27 -5.41 -1.50
N PRO A 199 -15.15 -4.08 -1.43
CA PRO A 199 -14.31 -3.33 -2.34
C PRO A 199 -12.85 -3.77 -2.17
N ILE A 200 -12.19 -4.14 -3.28
CA ILE A 200 -10.78 -4.53 -3.25
C ILE A 200 -9.96 -3.64 -4.16
N ALA A 201 -8.78 -3.30 -3.71
CA ALA A 201 -7.69 -2.71 -4.47
C ALA A 201 -6.55 -3.72 -4.63
N ILE A 202 -5.62 -3.45 -5.53
CA ILE A 202 -4.37 -4.19 -5.67
C ILE A 202 -3.19 -3.22 -5.66
N ALA A 203 -2.04 -3.66 -5.11
CA ALA A 203 -0.83 -2.86 -5.05
C ALA A 203 0.42 -3.74 -5.22
N THR A 204 1.58 -3.08 -5.46
CA THR A 204 2.85 -3.77 -5.71
C THR A 204 3.46 -4.36 -4.46
N ASP A 205 3.25 -3.74 -3.31
CA ASP A 205 4.01 -4.05 -2.09
C ASP A 205 5.53 -4.07 -2.35
N CYS A 206 6.00 -3.03 -3.06
CA CYS A 206 7.41 -2.93 -3.46
C CYS A 206 8.31 -2.77 -2.24
N ASN A 207 8.93 -3.86 -1.83
CA ASN A 207 9.79 -3.95 -0.66
C ASN A 207 10.95 -4.93 -0.91
N PRO A 208 11.90 -5.12 0.03
CA PRO A 208 13.04 -6.03 -0.17
C PRO A 208 12.67 -7.50 -0.46
N ASN A 209 11.48 -7.95 -0.05
CA ASN A 209 11.01 -9.32 -0.30
C ASN A 209 10.19 -9.42 -1.60
N CYS A 210 9.58 -8.32 -2.05
CA CYS A 210 8.77 -8.25 -3.26
C CYS A 210 9.19 -7.04 -4.09
N TYR A 211 10.21 -7.20 -4.94
CA TYR A 211 10.80 -6.07 -5.67
C TYR A 211 10.22 -5.95 -7.07
N THR A 212 9.09 -5.23 -7.16
CA THR A 212 8.48 -4.86 -8.44
C THR A 212 7.79 -3.51 -8.35
N GLU A 213 7.97 -2.66 -9.36
CA GLU A 213 7.27 -1.38 -9.51
C GLU A 213 6.14 -1.45 -10.55
N SER A 214 5.90 -2.63 -11.14
CA SER A 214 4.95 -2.80 -12.25
C SER A 214 3.55 -3.15 -11.77
N MET A 215 2.63 -2.17 -11.77
CA MET A 215 1.21 -2.44 -11.54
C MET A 215 0.59 -3.34 -12.61
N GLN A 216 1.11 -3.35 -13.85
CA GLN A 216 0.64 -4.27 -14.89
C GLN A 216 0.96 -5.73 -14.52
N LEU A 217 2.14 -6.02 -13.94
CA LEU A 217 2.45 -7.34 -13.39
C LEU A 217 1.48 -7.72 -12.27
N ILE A 218 1.16 -6.78 -11.38
CA ILE A 218 0.21 -7.02 -10.28
C ILE A 218 -1.20 -7.33 -10.82
N GLN A 219 -1.69 -6.63 -11.84
CA GLN A 219 -2.94 -6.93 -12.53
C GLN A 219 -2.92 -8.34 -13.12
N GLN A 220 -1.81 -8.75 -13.76
CA GLN A 220 -1.64 -10.08 -14.34
C GLN A 220 -1.70 -11.17 -13.26
N LEU A 221 -1.00 -10.97 -12.13
CA LEU A 221 -1.04 -11.88 -10.99
C LEU A 221 -2.44 -11.97 -10.36
N ALA A 222 -3.14 -10.86 -10.24
CA ALA A 222 -4.52 -10.83 -9.74
C ALA A 222 -5.45 -11.69 -10.64
N VAL A 223 -5.28 -11.63 -11.96
CA VAL A 223 -6.03 -12.46 -12.90
C VAL A 223 -5.60 -13.93 -12.82
N PHE A 224 -4.30 -14.21 -12.88
CA PHE A 224 -3.81 -15.59 -13.01
C PHE A 224 -3.83 -16.39 -11.71
N ARG A 225 -3.60 -15.74 -10.57
CA ARG A 225 -3.46 -16.40 -9.28
C ARG A 225 -4.65 -16.22 -8.36
N MET A 226 -5.39 -15.10 -8.49
CA MET A 226 -6.52 -14.79 -7.62
C MET A 226 -7.88 -14.90 -8.34
N GLY A 227 -7.87 -15.23 -9.65
CA GLY A 227 -9.05 -15.47 -10.46
C GLY A 227 -9.89 -14.22 -10.72
N MET A 228 -9.33 -13.04 -10.65
CA MET A 228 -9.99 -11.81 -11.05
C MET A 228 -10.16 -11.74 -12.57
N THR A 229 -11.19 -11.04 -13.03
CA THR A 229 -11.31 -10.69 -14.45
C THR A 229 -10.42 -9.49 -14.78
N PRO A 230 -10.04 -9.28 -16.06
CA PRO A 230 -9.30 -8.09 -16.47
C PRO A 230 -9.97 -6.77 -16.04
N ALA A 231 -11.31 -6.69 -16.12
CA ALA A 231 -12.05 -5.51 -15.69
C ALA A 231 -11.98 -5.29 -14.18
N GLU A 232 -12.13 -6.34 -13.37
CA GLU A 232 -11.98 -6.26 -11.91
C GLU A 232 -10.57 -5.82 -11.51
N SER A 233 -9.51 -6.35 -12.15
CA SER A 233 -8.14 -5.96 -11.85
C SER A 233 -7.85 -4.51 -12.26
N LEU A 234 -8.45 -4.02 -13.34
CA LEU A 234 -8.34 -2.62 -13.76
C LEU A 234 -9.01 -1.69 -12.74
N VAL A 235 -10.24 -1.97 -12.31
CA VAL A 235 -10.94 -1.19 -11.27
C VAL A 235 -10.18 -1.23 -9.95
N ALA A 236 -9.63 -2.39 -9.57
CA ALA A 236 -8.86 -2.56 -8.34
C ALA A 236 -7.53 -1.77 -8.34
N SER A 237 -6.91 -1.55 -9.50
CA SER A 237 -5.66 -0.79 -9.64
C SER A 237 -5.87 0.71 -9.93
N THR A 238 -7.11 1.16 -10.07
CA THR A 238 -7.44 2.55 -10.40
C THR A 238 -8.32 3.17 -9.32
N ILE A 239 -9.65 3.17 -9.50
CA ILE A 239 -10.56 3.88 -8.59
C ILE A 239 -10.54 3.31 -7.17
N ASN A 240 -10.51 1.99 -6.99
CA ASN A 240 -10.47 1.39 -5.66
C ASN A 240 -9.11 1.64 -4.98
N ALA A 241 -8.00 1.60 -5.74
CA ALA A 241 -6.68 1.95 -5.22
C ALA A 241 -6.62 3.42 -4.77
N ALA A 242 -7.21 4.35 -5.54
CA ALA A 242 -7.31 5.74 -5.15
C ALA A 242 -8.09 5.90 -3.83
N LEU A 243 -9.24 5.24 -3.71
CA LEU A 243 -10.05 5.27 -2.49
C LEU A 243 -9.31 4.66 -1.29
N ALA A 244 -8.54 3.58 -1.49
CA ALA A 244 -7.75 2.94 -0.42
C ALA A 244 -6.65 3.86 0.17
N ILE A 245 -6.28 4.90 -0.54
CA ILE A 245 -5.33 5.94 -0.10
C ILE A 245 -6.01 7.30 0.18
N GLY A 246 -7.34 7.31 0.33
CA GLY A 246 -8.11 8.49 0.69
C GLY A 246 -8.29 9.53 -0.42
N LYS A 247 -8.04 9.19 -1.68
CA LYS A 247 -8.21 10.09 -2.82
C LYS A 247 -9.54 9.80 -3.53
N THR A 248 -10.36 10.83 -3.71
CA THR A 248 -11.72 10.72 -4.29
C THR A 248 -11.89 11.48 -5.60
N ASP A 249 -10.79 11.98 -6.15
CA ASP A 249 -10.74 12.87 -7.31
C ASP A 249 -9.99 12.25 -8.51
N ARG A 250 -9.71 10.95 -8.47
CA ARG A 250 -8.90 10.22 -9.46
C ARG A 250 -9.28 8.75 -9.57
N GLY A 251 -8.69 8.04 -10.54
CA GLY A 251 -8.92 6.61 -10.75
C GLY A 251 -10.00 6.30 -11.80
N CYS A 252 -10.69 7.31 -12.33
CA CYS A 252 -11.52 7.21 -13.51
C CYS A 252 -11.54 8.52 -14.31
N ILE A 253 -11.99 8.45 -15.56
CA ILE A 253 -12.17 9.64 -16.41
C ILE A 253 -13.54 10.25 -16.09
N ALA A 254 -13.54 11.37 -15.37
CA ALA A 254 -14.75 12.09 -14.99
C ALA A 254 -14.49 13.60 -15.02
N GLU A 255 -15.53 14.37 -15.31
CA GLU A 255 -15.46 15.83 -15.30
C GLU A 255 -15.13 16.36 -13.91
N GLY A 256 -14.17 17.28 -13.80
CA GLY A 256 -13.72 17.88 -12.53
C GLY A 256 -12.71 17.00 -11.75
N TRP A 257 -12.37 15.83 -12.25
CA TRP A 257 -11.35 14.95 -11.64
C TRP A 257 -9.95 15.25 -12.20
N LYS A 258 -8.93 14.80 -11.50
CA LYS A 258 -7.55 14.91 -11.97
C LYS A 258 -7.37 14.23 -13.31
N ALA A 259 -6.68 14.92 -14.21
CA ALA A 259 -6.35 14.38 -15.51
C ALA A 259 -5.05 13.53 -15.44
N ASP A 260 -5.11 12.46 -14.65
CA ASP A 260 -4.08 11.44 -14.56
C ASP A 260 -4.46 10.29 -15.48
N LEU A 261 -3.79 10.19 -16.64
CA LEU A 261 -4.18 9.33 -17.74
C LEU A 261 -2.99 8.52 -18.26
N LEU A 262 -3.27 7.34 -18.79
CA LEU A 262 -2.29 6.52 -19.50
C LEU A 262 -2.75 6.32 -20.95
N ILE A 263 -1.81 6.46 -21.89
CA ILE A 263 -1.96 5.97 -23.26
C ILE A 263 -1.17 4.67 -23.32
N CYS A 264 -1.85 3.60 -23.74
CA CYS A 264 -1.26 2.27 -23.85
C CYS A 264 -1.30 1.79 -25.30
N ASP A 265 -0.22 1.18 -25.77
CA ASP A 265 -0.15 0.53 -27.09
C ASP A 265 -0.82 -0.86 -27.02
N ILE A 266 -2.12 -0.86 -26.97
CA ILE A 266 -2.97 -2.06 -26.90
C ILE A 266 -4.28 -1.85 -27.67
N PRO A 267 -4.81 -2.87 -28.33
CA PRO A 267 -6.10 -2.77 -29.04
C PRO A 267 -7.31 -2.74 -28.07
N ASP A 268 -7.15 -3.24 -26.85
CA ASP A 268 -8.22 -3.40 -25.86
C ASP A 268 -7.62 -3.55 -24.47
N TYR A 269 -8.29 -3.04 -23.42
CA TYR A 269 -7.79 -3.07 -22.02
C TYR A 269 -7.47 -4.48 -21.50
N ARG A 270 -8.10 -5.53 -22.05
CA ARG A 270 -7.84 -6.93 -21.67
C ARG A 270 -6.41 -7.36 -22.01
N HIS A 271 -5.75 -6.69 -22.95
CA HIS A 271 -4.34 -6.95 -23.27
C HIS A 271 -3.39 -6.63 -22.12
N LEU A 272 -3.73 -5.73 -21.21
CA LEU A 272 -2.92 -5.45 -20.01
C LEU A 272 -2.63 -6.71 -19.19
N THR A 273 -3.58 -7.65 -19.19
CA THR A 273 -3.46 -8.91 -18.46
C THR A 273 -3.23 -10.13 -19.37
N TYR A 274 -3.60 -10.07 -20.64
CA TYR A 274 -3.44 -11.16 -21.59
C TYR A 274 -2.01 -11.23 -22.17
N HIS A 275 -1.44 -10.11 -22.61
CA HIS A 275 -0.09 -10.02 -23.12
C HIS A 275 0.86 -9.64 -21.97
N PHE A 276 1.15 -10.64 -21.14
CA PHE A 276 1.85 -10.45 -19.87
C PHE A 276 3.37 -10.28 -20.05
N GLY A 277 4.01 -9.66 -19.03
CA GLY A 277 5.47 -9.46 -18.98
C GLY A 277 5.97 -8.31 -19.86
N ILE A 278 5.09 -7.54 -20.47
CA ILE A 278 5.40 -6.38 -21.32
C ILE A 278 4.86 -5.11 -20.64
N ASN A 279 5.60 -4.02 -20.74
CA ASN A 279 5.09 -2.70 -20.41
C ASN A 279 4.35 -2.13 -21.62
N HIS A 280 3.04 -1.94 -21.49
CA HIS A 280 2.17 -1.41 -22.53
C HIS A 280 1.96 0.10 -22.45
N VAL A 281 2.54 0.78 -21.46
CA VAL A 281 2.40 2.24 -21.31
C VAL A 281 3.29 2.93 -22.33
N GLU A 282 2.66 3.71 -23.20
CA GLU A 282 3.33 4.56 -24.19
C GLU A 282 3.50 5.98 -23.64
N THR A 283 2.47 6.53 -22.99
CA THR A 283 2.50 7.89 -22.47
C THR A 283 1.86 7.95 -21.09
N VAL A 284 2.50 8.63 -20.16
CA VAL A 284 1.98 8.95 -18.85
C VAL A 284 1.62 10.44 -18.81
N ILE A 285 0.40 10.75 -18.39
CA ILE A 285 -0.10 12.11 -18.21
C ILE A 285 -0.49 12.28 -16.76
N ILE A 286 0.04 13.30 -16.10
CA ILE A 286 -0.25 13.64 -14.71
C ILE A 286 -0.71 15.09 -14.65
N ASP A 287 -1.87 15.31 -14.06
CA ASP A 287 -2.48 16.64 -13.95
C ASP A 287 -2.57 17.36 -15.31
N GLY A 288 -2.89 16.58 -16.36
CA GLY A 288 -3.00 17.06 -17.74
C GLY A 288 -1.68 17.31 -18.47
N LYS A 289 -0.53 16.95 -17.87
CA LYS A 289 0.80 17.16 -18.47
C LYS A 289 1.45 15.82 -18.81
N VAL A 290 2.02 15.70 -19.99
CA VAL A 290 2.84 14.54 -20.37
C VAL A 290 4.11 14.52 -19.51
N ILE A 291 4.40 13.37 -18.93
CA ILE A 291 5.56 13.14 -18.07
C ILE A 291 6.62 12.38 -18.85
N ASP A 292 7.83 12.94 -18.88
CA ASP A 292 9.05 12.28 -19.37
C ASP A 292 9.83 11.77 -18.13
N ALA A 293 9.65 10.48 -17.78
CA ALA A 293 10.14 9.87 -16.55
C ALA A 293 11.37 8.96 -16.78
#